data_58437c6230b8591478fe2eafe3b1e3a2
#
_entry.id   58437c6230b8591478fe2eafe3b1e3a2
#
_cell.length_a   1.000
_cell.length_b   1.000
_cell.length_c   1.000
_cell.angle_alpha   90.00
_cell.angle_beta   90.00
_cell.angle_gamma   90.00
#
_symmetry.space_group_name_H-M   'P 1'
#
loop_
_entity.id
_entity.type
_entity.pdbx_description
1 polymer ?
#
loop_
_entity_poly.entity_id
_entity_poly.type
_entity_poly.pdbx_seq_one_letter_code
_entity_poly.pdbx_strand_id
1 'polypeptide(L)'
;MRIAICDDDAGIVAAVRTFLETTYRQLGWVIDSYHAGEALLKAISGSGRNYDLILLDIEMKGINGIETAKSVRALSPESCVVFITSHEEFALTGYEVSAFRFLTKPIRQDK
;
A
#
# COMPACT_ATOMS: atom_id res chain seq x y z
N MET A 1 -3.17 5.99 13.66
CA MET A 1 -2.53 5.03 12.72
C MET A 1 -2.01 5.80 11.50
N ARG A 2 -0.85 5.44 11.02
CA ARG A 2 -0.27 6.03 9.83
C ARG A 2 -0.36 5.03 8.68
N ILE A 3 -0.95 5.45 7.56
CA ILE A 3 -1.23 4.61 6.40
C ILE A 3 -0.52 5.17 5.18
N ALA A 4 0.12 4.31 4.40
CA ALA A 4 0.66 4.67 3.09
C ALA A 4 -0.19 4.03 2.00
N ILE A 5 -0.49 4.78 0.96
CA ILE A 5 -1.13 4.27 -0.25
C ILE A 5 -0.12 4.42 -1.38
N CYS A 6 0.24 3.33 -2.03
CA CYS A 6 1.24 3.34 -3.09
C CYS A 6 0.69 2.70 -4.35
N ASP A 7 0.45 3.50 -5.37
CA ASP A 7 -0.10 3.07 -6.65
C ASP A 7 0.23 4.14 -7.69
N ASP A 8 0.67 3.75 -8.87
CA ASP A 8 1.00 4.72 -9.92
C ASP A 8 -0.23 5.28 -10.64
N ASP A 9 -1.42 4.78 -10.34
CA ASP A 9 -2.67 5.33 -10.84
C ASP A 9 -3.22 6.35 -9.84
N ALA A 10 -3.12 7.63 -10.17
CA ALA A 10 -3.56 8.70 -9.30
C ALA A 10 -5.04 8.64 -8.98
N GLY A 11 -5.86 8.12 -9.89
CA GLY A 11 -7.30 7.97 -9.66
C GLY A 11 -7.60 6.93 -8.58
N ILE A 12 -6.86 5.83 -8.58
CA ILE A 12 -6.99 4.80 -7.56
C ILE A 12 -6.56 5.36 -6.19
N VAL A 13 -5.42 6.04 -6.15
CA VAL A 13 -4.94 6.66 -4.91
C VAL A 13 -5.99 7.61 -4.34
N ALA A 14 -6.55 8.47 -5.19
CA ALA A 14 -7.55 9.43 -4.74
C ALA A 14 -8.81 8.74 -4.21
N ALA A 15 -9.27 7.69 -4.89
CA ALA A 15 -10.47 6.95 -4.48
C ALA A 15 -10.27 6.25 -3.14
N VAL A 16 -9.14 5.58 -2.96
CA VAL A 16 -8.84 4.88 -1.71
C VAL A 16 -8.67 5.87 -0.57
N ARG A 17 -7.96 6.96 -0.82
CA ARG A 17 -7.76 8.01 0.18
C ARG A 17 -9.08 8.62 0.63
N THR A 18 -9.95 8.96 -0.32
CA THR A 18 -11.27 9.53 0.00
C THR A 18 -12.09 8.56 0.83
N PHE A 19 -12.09 7.29 0.46
CA PHE A 19 -12.82 6.27 1.22
C PHE A 19 -12.33 6.21 2.67
N LEU A 20 -11.02 6.16 2.87
CA LEU A 20 -10.44 6.06 4.22
C LEU A 20 -10.72 7.33 5.03
N GLU A 21 -10.55 8.50 4.43
CA GLU A 21 -10.76 9.76 5.11
C GLU A 21 -12.23 9.96 5.48
N THR A 22 -13.14 9.53 4.62
CA THR A 22 -14.58 9.67 4.88
C THR A 22 -15.07 8.67 5.93
N THR A 23 -14.65 7.42 5.79
CA THR A 23 -15.13 6.32 6.65
C THR A 23 -14.56 6.40 8.05
N TYR A 24 -13.28 6.79 8.16
CA TYR A 24 -12.55 6.75 9.42
C TYR A 24 -12.10 8.11 9.90
N ARG A 25 -12.84 9.15 9.52
CA ARG A 25 -12.50 10.54 9.84
C ARG A 25 -12.24 10.78 11.34
N GLN A 26 -13.07 10.18 12.18
CA GLN A 26 -12.99 10.41 13.62
C GLN A 26 -11.77 9.77 14.28
N LEU A 27 -11.09 8.86 13.58
CA LEU A 27 -9.93 8.18 14.15
C LEU A 27 -8.64 8.97 13.99
N GLY A 28 -8.66 10.05 13.20
CA GLY A 28 -7.49 10.91 13.04
C GLY A 28 -6.31 10.23 12.39
N TRP A 29 -6.53 9.28 11.49
CA TRP A 29 -5.46 8.57 10.80
C TRP A 29 -4.71 9.50 9.85
N VAL A 30 -3.39 9.35 9.81
CA VAL A 30 -2.54 10.08 8.87
C VAL A 30 -2.35 9.22 7.63
N ILE A 31 -2.66 9.79 6.46
CA ILE A 31 -2.62 9.07 5.20
C ILE A 31 -1.65 9.78 4.25
N ASP A 32 -0.59 9.07 3.85
CA ASP A 32 0.38 9.56 2.88
C ASP A 32 0.21 8.80 1.58
N SER A 33 0.38 9.48 0.46
CA SER A 33 0.22 8.88 -0.86
C SER A 33 1.52 8.88 -1.63
N TYR A 34 1.81 7.77 -2.31
CA TYR A 34 3.01 7.63 -3.16
C TYR A 34 2.57 7.04 -4.49
N HIS A 35 3.23 7.45 -5.56
CA HIS A 35 2.90 7.01 -6.92
C HIS A 35 3.97 6.11 -7.52
N ALA A 36 4.93 5.69 -6.72
CA ALA A 36 5.98 4.76 -7.13
C ALA A 36 6.53 4.05 -5.89
N GLY A 37 6.97 2.81 -6.07
CA GLY A 37 7.58 2.05 -4.98
C GLY A 37 8.83 2.71 -4.45
N GLU A 38 9.64 3.27 -5.35
CA GLU A 38 10.87 3.98 -4.98
C GLU A 38 10.59 5.16 -4.05
N ALA A 39 9.50 5.90 -4.30
CA ALA A 39 9.13 7.03 -3.46
C ALA A 39 8.74 6.58 -2.05
N LEU A 40 7.98 5.49 -1.94
CA LEU A 40 7.62 4.91 -0.66
C LEU A 40 8.86 4.47 0.11
N LEU A 41 9.76 3.74 -0.55
CA LEU A 41 10.98 3.24 0.09
C LEU A 41 11.88 4.36 0.57
N LYS A 42 11.99 5.43 -0.22
CA LYS A 42 12.76 6.61 0.16
C LYS A 42 12.18 7.27 1.41
N ALA A 43 10.86 7.34 1.52
CA ALA A 43 10.23 7.92 2.70
C ALA A 43 10.49 7.09 3.95
N ILE A 44 10.45 5.78 3.84
CA ILE A 44 10.71 4.88 4.97
C ILE A 44 12.17 4.93 5.38
N SER A 45 13.10 4.80 4.43
CA SER A 45 14.53 4.72 4.74
C SER A 45 15.15 6.08 5.00
N GLY A 46 14.75 7.10 4.25
CA GLY A 46 15.37 8.42 4.32
C GLY A 46 14.87 9.28 5.45
N SER A 47 13.55 9.28 5.70
CA SER A 47 12.96 10.12 6.75
C SER A 47 12.53 9.32 8.00
N GLY A 48 12.79 8.04 8.02
CA GLY A 48 12.49 7.19 9.16
C GLY A 48 11.00 7.04 9.45
N ARG A 49 10.16 7.22 8.44
CA ARG A 49 8.72 7.09 8.64
C ARG A 49 8.33 5.63 8.86
N ASN A 50 7.46 5.42 9.82
CA ASN A 50 6.88 4.11 10.10
C ASN A 50 5.41 4.13 9.72
N TYR A 51 5.01 3.15 8.92
CA TYR A 51 3.61 2.97 8.55
C TYR A 51 3.06 1.73 9.24
N ASP A 52 1.87 1.87 9.82
CA ASP A 52 1.17 0.75 10.41
C ASP A 52 0.57 -0.13 9.31
N LEU A 53 0.12 0.50 8.23
CA LEU A 53 -0.53 -0.19 7.13
C LEU A 53 -0.04 0.41 5.81
N ILE A 54 0.30 -0.45 4.86
CA ILE A 54 0.70 -0.05 3.52
C ILE A 54 -0.21 -0.73 2.51
N LEU A 55 -0.97 0.07 1.78
CA LEU A 55 -1.83 -0.40 0.69
C LEU A 55 -1.03 -0.25 -0.59
N LEU A 56 -0.73 -1.36 -1.25
CA LEU A 56 0.32 -1.40 -2.27
C LEU A 56 -0.18 -2.08 -3.53
N ASP A 57 -0.11 -1.38 -4.65
CA ASP A 57 -0.38 -1.96 -5.96
C ASP A 57 0.79 -2.84 -6.40
N ILE A 58 0.50 -3.92 -7.09
CA ILE A 58 1.54 -4.84 -7.58
C ILE A 58 2.13 -4.33 -8.89
N GLU A 59 1.28 -3.93 -9.83
CA GLU A 59 1.75 -3.47 -11.14
C GLU A 59 1.99 -1.98 -11.15
N MET A 60 3.27 -1.59 -11.04
CA MET A 60 3.68 -0.20 -11.10
C MET A 60 4.87 -0.05 -12.02
N LYS A 61 5.05 1.16 -12.55
CA LYS A 61 6.24 1.50 -13.30
C LYS A 61 7.45 1.53 -12.36
N GLY A 62 8.62 1.15 -12.86
CA GLY A 62 9.79 1.02 -12.02
C GLY A 62 9.74 -0.29 -11.26
N ILE A 63 10.09 -0.28 -9.97
CA ILE A 63 9.96 -1.49 -9.18
C ILE A 63 8.48 -1.79 -8.94
N ASN A 64 8.12 -3.06 -9.04
CA ASN A 64 6.73 -3.46 -8.84
C ASN A 64 6.42 -3.59 -7.34
N GLY A 65 5.14 -3.84 -7.04
CA GLY A 65 4.69 -3.93 -5.65
C GLY A 65 5.31 -5.08 -4.88
N ILE A 66 5.60 -6.21 -5.52
CA ILE A 66 6.21 -7.36 -4.86
C ILE A 66 7.63 -7.00 -4.40
N GLU A 67 8.43 -6.40 -5.27
CA GLU A 67 9.77 -5.96 -4.93
C GLU A 67 9.75 -4.87 -3.86
N THR A 68 8.80 -3.95 -3.97
CA THR A 68 8.61 -2.89 -2.97
C THR A 68 8.30 -3.52 -1.60
N ALA A 69 7.41 -4.50 -1.56
CA ALA A 69 7.04 -5.16 -0.32
C ALA A 69 8.21 -5.89 0.34
N LYS A 70 9.06 -6.53 -0.46
CA LYS A 70 10.26 -7.19 0.06
C LYS A 70 11.19 -6.18 0.73
N SER A 71 11.37 -5.02 0.12
CA SER A 71 12.20 -3.95 0.69
C SER A 71 11.56 -3.36 1.94
N VAL A 72 10.24 -3.19 1.94
CA VAL A 72 9.52 -2.73 3.14
C VAL A 72 9.73 -3.71 4.29
N ARG A 73 9.67 -5.01 4.01
CA ARG A 73 9.87 -6.04 5.04
C ARG A 73 11.24 -5.92 5.70
N ALA A 74 12.26 -5.60 4.90
CA ALA A 74 13.60 -5.40 5.42
C ALA A 74 13.74 -4.11 6.23
N LEU A 75 13.08 -3.03 5.78
CA LEU A 75 13.20 -1.71 6.40
C LEU A 75 12.24 -1.52 7.58
N SER A 76 11.05 -2.12 7.51
CA SER A 76 9.99 -1.92 8.49
C SER A 76 9.20 -3.21 8.66
N PRO A 77 9.77 -4.21 9.35
CA PRO A 77 9.14 -5.54 9.43
C PRO A 77 7.81 -5.55 10.17
N GLU A 78 7.50 -4.51 10.92
CA GLU A 78 6.24 -4.43 11.67
C GLU A 78 5.08 -3.86 10.87
N SER A 79 5.34 -3.28 9.70
CA SER A 79 4.26 -2.73 8.85
C SER A 79 3.44 -3.86 8.25
N CYS A 80 2.11 -3.70 8.29
CA CYS A 80 1.21 -4.59 7.59
C CYS A 80 1.12 -4.18 6.13
N VAL A 81 1.32 -5.12 5.23
CA VAL A 81 1.24 -4.86 3.78
C VAL A 81 -0.02 -5.53 3.24
N VAL A 82 -0.85 -4.73 2.56
CA VAL A 82 -2.04 -5.20 1.88
C VAL A 82 -1.88 -4.89 0.41
N PHE A 83 -1.85 -5.92 -0.43
CA PHE A 83 -1.79 -5.72 -1.87
C PHE A 83 -3.17 -5.40 -2.43
N ILE A 84 -3.25 -4.38 -3.26
CA ILE A 84 -4.46 -4.01 -4.00
C ILE A 84 -4.14 -4.19 -5.47
N THR A 85 -4.76 -5.17 -6.12
CA THR A 85 -4.43 -5.51 -7.49
C THR A 85 -5.66 -5.94 -8.27
N SER A 86 -5.63 -5.73 -9.60
CA SER A 86 -6.62 -6.29 -10.51
C SER A 86 -6.23 -7.68 -10.99
N HIS A 87 -5.07 -8.20 -10.55
CA HIS A 87 -4.52 -9.47 -11.01
C HIS A 87 -4.45 -10.47 -9.87
N GLU A 88 -5.46 -11.32 -9.75
CA GLU A 88 -5.54 -12.33 -8.67
C GLU A 88 -4.41 -13.34 -8.70
N GLU A 89 -3.81 -13.56 -9.87
CA GLU A 89 -2.69 -14.49 -10.03
C GLU A 89 -1.47 -14.12 -9.20
N PHE A 90 -1.40 -12.89 -8.71
CA PHE A 90 -0.30 -12.48 -7.84
C PHE A 90 -0.52 -12.87 -6.37
N ALA A 91 -1.67 -13.45 -6.03
CA ALA A 91 -1.98 -13.78 -4.64
C ALA A 91 -0.96 -14.75 -4.03
N LEU A 92 -0.52 -15.74 -4.79
CA LEU A 92 0.45 -16.72 -4.30
C LEU A 92 1.81 -16.06 -4.03
N THR A 93 2.23 -15.14 -4.91
CA THR A 93 3.47 -14.42 -4.74
C THR A 93 3.45 -13.57 -3.48
N GLY A 94 2.29 -13.03 -3.13
CA GLY A 94 2.14 -12.21 -1.92
C GLY A 94 2.51 -12.94 -0.64
N TYR A 95 2.31 -14.25 -0.57
CA TYR A 95 2.69 -15.02 0.62
C TYR A 95 4.19 -15.01 0.85
N GLU A 96 4.98 -14.88 -0.20
CA GLU A 96 6.44 -14.85 -0.08
C GLU A 96 6.94 -13.60 0.62
N VAL A 97 6.17 -12.52 0.61
CA VAL A 97 6.54 -11.26 1.26
C VAL A 97 5.72 -11.01 2.51
N SER A 98 5.02 -12.03 3.01
CA SER A 98 4.20 -11.93 4.21
C SER A 98 3.16 -10.83 4.11
N ALA A 99 2.50 -10.70 2.96
CA ALA A 99 1.41 -9.76 2.79
C ALA A 99 0.24 -10.17 3.68
N PHE A 100 -0.34 -9.20 4.35
CA PHE A 100 -1.44 -9.45 5.26
C PHE A 100 -2.71 -9.86 4.51
N ARG A 101 -2.99 -9.21 3.40
CA ARG A 101 -4.20 -9.46 2.60
C ARG A 101 -3.99 -9.09 1.16
N PHE A 102 -4.92 -9.58 0.33
CA PHE A 102 -5.11 -9.12 -1.04
C PHE A 102 -6.50 -8.53 -1.20
N LEU A 103 -6.58 -7.40 -1.92
CA LEU A 103 -7.84 -6.83 -2.33
C LEU A 103 -7.82 -6.69 -3.85
N THR A 104 -8.90 -7.11 -4.49
CA THR A 104 -9.02 -7.04 -5.94
C THR A 104 -9.65 -5.71 -6.34
N LYS A 105 -9.11 -5.05 -7.35
CA LYS A 105 -9.71 -3.84 -7.91
C LYS A 105 -10.92 -4.20 -8.77
N PRO A 106 -11.96 -3.37 -8.82
CA PRO A 106 -12.10 -2.13 -8.06
C PRO A 106 -12.50 -2.40 -6.60
N ILE A 107 -12.10 -1.49 -5.73
CA ILE A 107 -12.44 -1.59 -4.31
C ILE A 107 -13.86 -1.06 -4.12
N ARG A 108 -14.67 -1.81 -3.40
CA ARG A 108 -16.07 -1.45 -3.15
C ARG A 108 -16.27 -1.13 -1.69
N GLN A 109 -17.04 -0.07 -1.44
CA GLN A 109 -17.32 0.38 -0.07
C GLN A 109 -18.28 -0.55 0.67
N ASP A 110 -19.04 -1.35 -0.04
CA ASP A 110 -20.00 -2.27 0.54
C ASP A 110 -19.37 -3.59 1.02
N LYS A 111 -18.04 -3.65 1.06
CA LYS A 111 -17.32 -4.85 1.53
C LYS A 111 -16.46 -4.60 2.78
#